data_57f8f9d8b18f021713e1fffaf2c76f61
#
_entry.id   57f8f9d8b18f021713e1fffaf2c76f61
#
_cell.length_a   1.000
_cell.length_b   1.000
_cell.length_c   1.000
_cell.angle_alpha   90.00
_cell.angle_beta   90.00
_cell.angle_gamma   90.00
#
_symmetry.space_group_name_H-M   'P 1'
#
loop_
_entity.id
_entity.type
_entity.pdbx_description
1 polymer ?
#
loop_
_entity_poly.entity_id
_entity_poly.type
_entity_poly.pdbx_seq_one_letter_code
_entity_poly.pdbx_strand_id
1 'polypeptide(L)'
;GHDDQDNSAIASFVLGGGGLVMGGHAWYWSYSNTDVSHNYPGNKIAKTTGLFVSNAWGYNEVDMTLAPHELSRPRAAIEAIRADRIEGESLSIEEATIADSTLSICTGVVSLDFHNFWSSLREVVNQTGWTVIEYGTLWADVGYNMGEDPVADTILRVEAALTQGLPASELPSHPSHVEFPGAVPPDSARITKTVSIDGNQSGLPSNFGYSSARAHVRMTTGVYAAPGEVVSVRIPNHVVDSGTYILVGAHSDSLWGKDQLHRHPDIDRWWLVDEESMEVGNAFGGAIYLAIEPGSSL
;
A
#
# COMPACT_ATOMS: atom_id res chain seq x y z
N GLY A 1 5.67 25.85 -10.94
CA GLY A 1 4.32 25.27 -10.87
C GLY A 1 3.29 26.39 -10.81
N HIS A 2 2.07 26.10 -11.22
CA HIS A 2 0.97 27.04 -11.05
C HIS A 2 0.63 27.16 -9.56
N ASP A 3 0.21 28.34 -9.15
CA ASP A 3 -0.31 28.54 -7.80
C ASP A 3 -1.74 27.99 -7.65
N ASP A 4 -2.30 28.02 -6.45
CA ASP A 4 -3.63 27.46 -6.20
C ASP A 4 -4.75 28.30 -6.88
N GLN A 5 -4.51 29.57 -7.18
CA GLN A 5 -5.45 30.41 -7.92
C GLN A 5 -5.47 30.02 -9.39
N ASP A 6 -4.29 29.79 -10.01
CA ASP A 6 -4.17 29.30 -11.38
C ASP A 6 -4.83 27.92 -11.53
N ASN A 7 -4.58 26.99 -10.58
CA ASN A 7 -5.18 25.68 -10.56
C ASN A 7 -6.72 25.74 -10.50
N SER A 8 -7.27 26.63 -9.68
CA SER A 8 -8.72 26.83 -9.55
C SER A 8 -9.33 27.42 -10.82
N ALA A 9 -8.64 28.34 -11.50
CA ALA A 9 -9.10 28.94 -12.75
C ALA A 9 -9.14 27.89 -13.88
N ILE A 10 -8.09 27.05 -13.99
CA ILE A 10 -8.01 25.97 -14.99
C ILE A 10 -9.12 24.92 -14.70
N ALA A 11 -9.30 24.52 -13.45
CA ALA A 11 -10.36 23.59 -13.07
C ALA A 11 -11.75 24.13 -13.43
N SER A 12 -12.02 25.40 -13.15
CA SER A 12 -13.28 26.06 -13.50
C SER A 12 -13.52 26.11 -15.01
N PHE A 13 -12.46 26.37 -15.80
CA PHE A 13 -12.52 26.32 -17.25
C PHE A 13 -12.91 24.93 -17.78
N VAL A 14 -12.30 23.87 -17.24
CA VAL A 14 -12.59 22.48 -17.63
C VAL A 14 -14.00 22.09 -17.23
N LEU A 15 -14.44 22.40 -16.01
CA LEU A 15 -15.80 22.15 -15.53
C LEU A 15 -16.85 22.91 -16.34
N GLY A 16 -16.49 24.06 -16.91
CA GLY A 16 -17.31 24.82 -17.83
C GLY A 16 -17.36 24.26 -19.27
N GLY A 17 -16.74 23.10 -19.53
CA GLY A 17 -16.71 22.44 -20.83
C GLY A 17 -15.46 22.74 -21.66
N GLY A 18 -14.46 23.40 -21.09
CA GLY A 18 -13.17 23.65 -21.76
C GLY A 18 -12.33 22.38 -21.88
N GLY A 19 -11.61 22.24 -23.01
CA GLY A 19 -10.67 21.14 -23.22
C GLY A 19 -9.34 21.38 -22.49
N LEU A 20 -8.78 20.34 -21.86
CA LEU A 20 -7.47 20.36 -21.22
C LEU A 20 -6.61 19.21 -21.72
N VAL A 21 -5.39 19.50 -22.16
CA VAL A 21 -4.35 18.52 -22.43
C VAL A 21 -3.25 18.70 -21.40
N MET A 22 -2.95 17.66 -20.66
CA MET A 22 -1.89 17.65 -19.67
C MET A 22 -0.79 16.69 -20.09
N GLY A 23 0.45 17.10 -19.92
CA GLY A 23 1.63 16.27 -20.10
C GLY A 23 2.56 16.42 -18.92
N GLY A 24 3.30 15.37 -18.61
CA GLY A 24 4.28 15.43 -17.52
C GLY A 24 4.85 14.07 -17.20
N HIS A 25 5.90 14.06 -16.37
CA HIS A 25 6.58 12.86 -15.94
C HIS A 25 6.28 12.59 -14.45
N ALA A 26 5.04 12.19 -14.13
CA ALA A 26 4.64 11.92 -12.75
C ALA A 26 5.49 10.81 -12.10
N TRP A 27 5.89 9.81 -12.87
CA TRP A 27 6.79 8.75 -12.44
C TRP A 27 8.17 9.31 -12.01
N TYR A 28 8.73 10.25 -12.76
CA TYR A 28 10.01 10.89 -12.40
C TYR A 28 9.86 11.80 -11.19
N TRP A 29 8.75 12.52 -11.10
CA TRP A 29 8.42 13.37 -9.96
C TRP A 29 8.32 12.55 -8.67
N SER A 30 7.74 11.34 -8.73
CA SER A 30 7.57 10.46 -7.56
C SER A 30 8.88 9.91 -6.98
N TYR A 31 10.00 10.00 -7.69
CA TYR A 31 11.31 9.61 -7.14
C TYR A 31 11.79 10.51 -6.00
N SER A 32 11.33 11.75 -5.98
CA SER A 32 11.75 12.75 -4.99
C SER A 32 10.59 13.31 -4.16
N ASN A 33 9.37 12.80 -4.39
CA ASN A 33 8.18 13.31 -3.75
C ASN A 33 7.22 12.16 -3.41
N THR A 34 6.50 12.33 -2.33
CA THR A 34 5.48 11.37 -1.89
C THR A 34 4.08 11.82 -2.30
N ASP A 35 3.11 10.90 -2.22
CA ASP A 35 1.70 11.16 -2.44
C ASP A 35 1.41 11.87 -3.79
N VAL A 36 1.59 11.10 -4.87
CA VAL A 36 1.31 11.56 -6.24
C VAL A 36 -0.14 12.03 -6.38
N SER A 37 -1.08 11.39 -5.69
CA SER A 37 -2.51 11.69 -5.82
C SER A 37 -2.86 13.12 -5.37
N HIS A 38 -2.23 13.63 -4.33
CA HIS A 38 -2.48 14.98 -3.82
C HIS A 38 -1.46 16.02 -4.28
N ASN A 39 -0.18 15.64 -4.30
CA ASN A 39 0.91 16.58 -4.41
C ASN A 39 1.44 16.79 -5.82
N TYR A 40 1.24 15.82 -6.73
CA TYR A 40 1.66 16.02 -8.12
C TYR A 40 0.91 17.21 -8.74
N PRO A 41 1.63 18.20 -9.33
CA PRO A 41 1.01 19.43 -9.82
C PRO A 41 -0.16 19.21 -10.79
N GLY A 42 -0.07 18.19 -11.66
CA GLY A 42 -1.16 17.82 -12.56
C GLY A 42 -2.42 17.34 -11.82
N ASN A 43 -2.28 16.64 -10.70
CA ASN A 43 -3.41 16.15 -9.92
C ASN A 43 -4.14 17.24 -9.12
N LYS A 44 -3.47 18.37 -8.85
CA LYS A 44 -4.15 19.53 -8.24
C LYS A 44 -5.27 20.08 -9.15
N ILE A 45 -5.17 19.86 -10.45
CA ILE A 45 -6.20 20.23 -11.44
C ILE A 45 -7.08 19.03 -11.77
N ALA A 46 -6.48 17.89 -12.14
CA ALA A 46 -7.17 16.71 -12.65
C ALA A 46 -8.21 16.16 -11.68
N LYS A 47 -7.88 16.09 -10.37
CA LYS A 47 -8.79 15.56 -9.34
C LYS A 47 -10.14 16.25 -9.26
N THR A 48 -10.22 17.53 -9.63
CA THR A 48 -11.48 18.29 -9.63
C THR A 48 -12.42 17.84 -10.75
N THR A 49 -11.89 17.18 -11.77
CA THR A 49 -12.64 16.62 -12.91
C THR A 49 -12.85 15.10 -12.77
N GLY A 50 -12.41 14.51 -11.66
CA GLY A 50 -12.49 13.06 -11.44
C GLY A 50 -11.40 12.26 -12.16
N LEU A 51 -10.33 12.93 -12.62
CA LEU A 51 -9.19 12.31 -13.28
C LEU A 51 -7.96 12.31 -12.37
N PHE A 52 -7.11 11.31 -12.54
CA PHE A 52 -5.82 11.21 -11.85
C PHE A 52 -4.71 10.87 -12.83
N VAL A 53 -3.56 11.52 -12.64
CA VAL A 53 -2.31 11.14 -13.28
C VAL A 53 -1.55 10.25 -12.30
N SER A 54 -1.32 8.99 -12.68
CA SER A 54 -0.56 8.04 -11.87
C SER A 54 0.95 8.21 -12.07
N ASN A 55 1.75 7.60 -11.19
CA ASN A 55 3.19 7.46 -11.39
C ASN A 55 3.56 6.21 -12.20
N ALA A 56 2.58 5.47 -12.69
CA ALA A 56 2.81 4.39 -13.63
C ALA A 56 3.33 4.94 -14.96
N TRP A 57 4.13 4.16 -15.66
CA TRP A 57 4.69 4.51 -16.95
C TRP A 57 4.44 3.37 -17.95
N GLY A 58 4.31 3.75 -19.21
CA GLY A 58 4.12 2.81 -20.30
C GLY A 58 4.83 3.31 -21.54
N TYR A 59 5.22 2.39 -22.40
CA TYR A 59 5.94 2.68 -23.65
C TYR A 59 5.04 2.59 -24.89
N ASN A 60 3.76 2.36 -24.72
CA ASN A 60 2.87 2.16 -25.86
C ASN A 60 2.47 3.49 -26.48
N GLU A 61 2.45 3.53 -27.78
CA GLU A 61 1.80 4.62 -28.51
C GLU A 61 0.31 4.63 -28.15
N VAL A 62 -0.21 5.81 -27.86
CA VAL A 62 -1.64 5.99 -27.60
C VAL A 62 -2.33 6.22 -28.94
N ASP A 63 -3.10 5.25 -29.39
CA ASP A 63 -3.98 5.43 -30.55
C ASP A 63 -5.21 6.26 -30.15
N MET A 64 -5.16 7.54 -30.44
CA MET A 64 -6.25 8.49 -30.14
C MET A 64 -7.52 8.24 -30.96
N THR A 65 -7.49 7.34 -31.93
CA THR A 65 -8.66 6.99 -32.76
C THR A 65 -9.50 5.87 -32.13
N LEU A 66 -8.93 5.10 -31.19
CA LEU A 66 -9.63 4.04 -30.50
C LEU A 66 -10.33 4.60 -29.26
N ALA A 67 -11.61 4.29 -29.11
CA ALA A 67 -12.30 4.54 -27.85
C ALA A 67 -11.70 3.62 -26.77
N PRO A 68 -11.31 4.15 -25.58
CA PRO A 68 -10.80 3.29 -24.51
C PRO A 68 -11.93 2.33 -24.08
N HIS A 69 -11.53 1.11 -23.69
CA HIS A 69 -12.47 0.15 -23.11
C HIS A 69 -13.14 0.76 -21.86
N GLU A 70 -14.42 0.47 -21.64
CA GLU A 70 -15.17 1.07 -20.52
C GLU A 70 -14.51 0.77 -19.19
N LEU A 71 -14.01 -0.47 -18.99
CA LEU A 71 -13.32 -0.91 -17.77
C LEU A 71 -11.92 -0.29 -17.58
N SER A 72 -11.42 0.49 -18.55
CA SER A 72 -10.28 1.38 -18.34
C SER A 72 -10.63 2.62 -17.50
N ARG A 73 -11.90 2.79 -17.13
CA ARG A 73 -12.36 3.81 -16.20
C ARG A 73 -12.47 3.19 -14.80
N PRO A 74 -11.77 3.73 -13.77
CA PRO A 74 -11.76 3.12 -12.45
C PRO A 74 -13.13 2.84 -11.85
N ARG A 75 -14.09 3.76 -12.04
CA ARG A 75 -15.45 3.56 -11.55
C ARG A 75 -16.14 2.37 -12.20
N ALA A 76 -16.07 2.23 -13.53
CA ALA A 76 -16.66 1.10 -14.23
C ALA A 76 -15.98 -0.22 -13.85
N ALA A 77 -14.64 -0.21 -13.67
CA ALA A 77 -13.91 -1.38 -13.19
C ALA A 77 -14.34 -1.79 -11.77
N ILE A 78 -14.51 -0.84 -10.84
CA ILE A 78 -15.02 -1.13 -9.49
C ILE A 78 -16.42 -1.74 -9.52
N GLU A 79 -17.34 -1.15 -10.29
CA GLU A 79 -18.72 -1.67 -10.42
C GLU A 79 -18.72 -3.07 -11.03
N ALA A 80 -17.86 -3.34 -12.02
CA ALA A 80 -17.74 -4.66 -12.64
C ALA A 80 -17.19 -5.71 -11.65
N ILE A 81 -16.14 -5.40 -10.88
CA ILE A 81 -15.62 -6.29 -9.82
C ILE A 81 -16.70 -6.55 -8.76
N ARG A 82 -17.44 -5.51 -8.39
CA ARG A 82 -18.53 -5.62 -7.42
C ARG A 82 -19.65 -6.52 -7.95
N ALA A 83 -20.07 -6.33 -9.20
CA ALA A 83 -21.11 -7.15 -9.84
C ALA A 83 -20.69 -8.63 -9.94
N ASP A 84 -19.43 -8.88 -10.31
CA ASP A 84 -18.88 -10.24 -10.35
C ASP A 84 -18.94 -10.91 -8.97
N ARG A 85 -18.39 -10.29 -7.94
CA ARG A 85 -18.19 -10.93 -6.63
C ARG A 85 -19.41 -10.90 -5.72
N ILE A 86 -20.29 -9.93 -5.86
CA ILE A 86 -21.45 -9.73 -4.96
C ILE A 86 -22.76 -10.11 -5.65
N GLU A 87 -22.91 -9.77 -6.92
CA GLU A 87 -24.17 -9.95 -7.64
C GLU A 87 -24.16 -11.23 -8.50
N GLY A 88 -23.00 -11.86 -8.70
CA GLY A 88 -22.83 -13.09 -9.45
C GLY A 88 -22.86 -12.88 -10.97
N GLU A 89 -22.55 -11.67 -11.42
CA GLU A 89 -22.40 -11.32 -12.83
C GLU A 89 -20.95 -11.60 -13.26
N SER A 90 -20.71 -12.77 -13.85
CA SER A 90 -19.36 -13.20 -14.23
C SER A 90 -18.77 -12.35 -15.34
N LEU A 91 -17.58 -11.80 -15.10
CA LEU A 91 -16.76 -11.18 -16.13
C LEU A 91 -16.07 -12.21 -17.01
N SER A 92 -15.90 -11.90 -18.29
CA SER A 92 -14.96 -12.65 -19.13
C SER A 92 -13.52 -12.42 -18.61
N ILE A 93 -12.62 -13.35 -18.95
CA ILE A 93 -11.20 -13.23 -18.54
C ILE A 93 -10.56 -11.94 -19.10
N GLU A 94 -10.97 -11.50 -20.29
CA GLU A 94 -10.49 -10.26 -20.90
C GLU A 94 -10.97 -9.04 -20.11
N GLU A 95 -12.25 -8.95 -19.77
CA GLU A 95 -12.82 -7.87 -18.98
C GLU A 95 -12.22 -7.81 -17.58
N ALA A 96 -12.09 -8.97 -16.92
CA ALA A 96 -11.46 -9.10 -15.63
C ALA A 96 -10.00 -8.60 -15.64
N THR A 97 -9.23 -8.95 -16.68
CA THR A 97 -7.85 -8.50 -16.87
C THR A 97 -7.75 -6.99 -17.06
N ILE A 98 -8.68 -6.39 -17.83
CA ILE A 98 -8.71 -4.93 -18.03
C ILE A 98 -9.07 -4.23 -16.71
N ALA A 99 -10.04 -4.75 -15.98
CA ALA A 99 -10.43 -4.20 -14.68
C ALA A 99 -9.29 -4.29 -13.66
N ASP A 100 -8.59 -5.45 -13.54
CA ASP A 100 -7.43 -5.62 -12.69
C ASP A 100 -6.31 -4.65 -13.06
N SER A 101 -5.96 -4.55 -14.34
CA SER A 101 -4.93 -3.62 -14.81
C SER A 101 -5.26 -2.17 -14.45
N THR A 102 -6.51 -1.78 -14.56
CA THR A 102 -6.99 -0.44 -14.20
C THR A 102 -6.88 -0.19 -12.71
N LEU A 103 -7.38 -1.12 -11.89
CA LEU A 103 -7.45 -0.95 -10.44
C LEU A 103 -6.10 -1.17 -9.76
N SER A 104 -5.22 -2.01 -10.30
CA SER A 104 -3.86 -2.17 -9.78
C SER A 104 -3.06 -0.87 -9.83
N ILE A 105 -3.24 -0.08 -10.90
CA ILE A 105 -2.64 1.26 -10.99
C ILE A 105 -3.26 2.19 -9.96
N CYS A 106 -4.59 2.19 -9.86
CA CYS A 106 -5.31 3.11 -8.97
C CYS A 106 -5.03 2.83 -7.49
N THR A 107 -5.04 1.57 -7.07
CA THR A 107 -4.75 1.19 -5.67
C THR A 107 -3.35 1.55 -5.23
N GLY A 108 -2.40 1.62 -6.17
CA GLY A 108 -1.02 2.03 -5.89
C GLY A 108 -0.82 3.55 -5.77
N VAL A 109 -1.78 4.39 -6.21
CA VAL A 109 -1.59 5.85 -6.27
C VAL A 109 -2.69 6.67 -5.61
N VAL A 110 -3.91 6.14 -5.49
CA VAL A 110 -5.04 6.86 -4.89
C VAL A 110 -4.98 6.72 -3.38
N SER A 111 -4.77 7.83 -2.68
CA SER A 111 -4.74 7.84 -1.22
C SER A 111 -6.08 7.38 -0.60
N LEU A 112 -6.02 6.73 0.57
CA LEU A 112 -7.18 6.13 1.24
C LEU A 112 -8.22 7.14 1.70
N ASP A 113 -7.90 8.42 1.78
CA ASP A 113 -8.84 9.50 2.08
C ASP A 113 -9.75 9.89 0.90
N PHE A 114 -9.50 9.38 -0.31
CA PHE A 114 -10.44 9.47 -1.42
C PHE A 114 -11.61 8.49 -1.24
N HIS A 115 -12.49 8.81 -0.30
CA HIS A 115 -13.58 7.93 0.15
C HIS A 115 -14.46 7.40 -0.99
N ASN A 116 -14.75 8.23 -2.00
CA ASN A 116 -15.59 7.80 -3.15
C ASN A 116 -14.96 6.67 -3.97
N PHE A 117 -13.64 6.57 -4.00
CA PHE A 117 -12.94 5.48 -4.65
C PHE A 117 -12.90 4.23 -3.76
N TRP A 118 -12.51 4.42 -2.49
CA TRP A 118 -12.23 3.30 -1.59
C TRP A 118 -13.47 2.66 -0.96
N SER A 119 -14.59 3.39 -0.82
CA SER A 119 -15.79 2.87 -0.15
C SER A 119 -16.34 1.61 -0.83
N SER A 120 -16.46 1.64 -2.16
CA SER A 120 -16.97 0.48 -2.92
C SER A 120 -15.99 -0.69 -2.90
N LEU A 121 -14.70 -0.45 -2.97
CA LEU A 121 -13.68 -1.51 -2.87
C LEU A 121 -13.64 -2.13 -1.47
N ARG A 122 -13.76 -1.32 -0.42
CA ARG A 122 -13.90 -1.81 0.97
C ARG A 122 -15.17 -2.65 1.15
N GLU A 123 -16.28 -2.24 0.50
CA GLU A 123 -17.52 -3.02 0.51
C GLU A 123 -17.30 -4.41 -0.09
N VAL A 124 -16.60 -4.51 -1.22
CA VAL A 124 -16.29 -5.81 -1.84
C VAL A 124 -15.52 -6.69 -0.87
N VAL A 125 -14.41 -6.20 -0.29
CA VAL A 125 -13.61 -6.97 0.68
C VAL A 125 -14.44 -7.39 1.90
N ASN A 126 -15.29 -6.51 2.42
CA ASN A 126 -16.14 -6.81 3.58
C ASN A 126 -17.19 -7.89 3.29
N GLN A 127 -17.72 -7.95 2.07
CA GLN A 127 -18.75 -8.91 1.68
C GLN A 127 -18.17 -10.25 1.20
N THR A 128 -17.03 -10.24 0.51
CA THR A 128 -16.35 -11.45 0.05
C THR A 128 -15.51 -12.12 1.14
N GLY A 129 -15.15 -11.36 2.17
CA GLY A 129 -14.14 -11.74 3.17
C GLY A 129 -12.71 -11.52 2.67
N TRP A 130 -11.77 -11.57 3.60
CA TRP A 130 -10.34 -11.41 3.30
C TRP A 130 -9.76 -12.68 2.69
N THR A 131 -8.87 -12.53 1.71
CA THR A 131 -8.21 -13.64 1.03
C THR A 131 -7.25 -14.36 1.98
N VAL A 132 -7.48 -15.63 2.23
CA VAL A 132 -6.56 -16.49 2.99
C VAL A 132 -5.60 -17.17 2.02
N ILE A 133 -4.30 -16.92 2.20
CA ILE A 133 -3.24 -17.59 1.45
C ILE A 133 -2.60 -18.61 2.38
N GLU A 134 -2.74 -19.89 2.03
CA GLU A 134 -2.13 -20.98 2.79
C GLU A 134 -0.61 -20.92 2.69
N TYR A 135 0.05 -21.04 3.86
CA TYR A 135 1.50 -21.09 3.91
C TYR A 135 2.02 -22.43 3.45
N GLY A 136 2.87 -22.43 2.46
CA GLY A 136 3.45 -23.64 1.91
C GLY A 136 4.92 -23.49 1.56
N THR A 137 5.59 -24.63 1.37
CA THR A 137 6.92 -24.67 0.79
C THR A 137 6.81 -24.73 -0.73
N LEU A 138 7.90 -24.45 -1.45
CA LEU A 138 7.95 -24.53 -2.92
C LEU A 138 7.57 -25.90 -3.50
N TRP A 139 7.45 -26.92 -2.64
CA TRP A 139 7.13 -28.31 -3.02
C TRP A 139 5.71 -28.71 -2.58
N ALA A 140 4.99 -27.83 -1.89
CA ALA A 140 3.61 -28.07 -1.49
C ALA A 140 2.67 -27.55 -2.57
N ASP A 141 1.60 -28.31 -2.83
CA ASP A 141 0.52 -27.91 -3.77
C ASP A 141 -0.49 -27.02 -3.03
N VAL A 142 0.03 -25.93 -2.45
CA VAL A 142 -0.71 -24.90 -1.69
C VAL A 142 -0.22 -23.51 -2.09
N GLY A 143 -0.99 -22.51 -1.78
CA GLY A 143 -0.68 -21.12 -2.09
C GLY A 143 -1.74 -20.49 -2.98
N TYR A 144 -1.39 -19.36 -3.56
CA TYR A 144 -2.26 -18.56 -4.41
C TYR A 144 -1.54 -18.29 -5.74
N ASN A 145 -2.17 -18.66 -6.86
CA ASN A 145 -1.61 -18.45 -8.20
C ASN A 145 -2.06 -17.10 -8.75
N MET A 146 -1.12 -16.19 -8.94
CA MET A 146 -1.36 -14.89 -9.55
C MET A 146 -1.72 -15.04 -11.03
N GLY A 147 -2.70 -14.27 -11.50
CA GLY A 147 -3.12 -14.23 -12.90
C GLY A 147 -4.14 -15.31 -13.30
N GLU A 148 -4.46 -16.28 -12.46
CA GLU A 148 -5.50 -17.27 -12.75
C GLU A 148 -6.91 -16.67 -12.61
N ASP A 149 -7.11 -15.78 -11.62
CA ASP A 149 -8.35 -15.04 -11.39
C ASP A 149 -8.05 -13.55 -11.21
N PRO A 150 -8.10 -12.73 -12.27
CA PRO A 150 -7.78 -11.30 -12.18
C PRO A 150 -8.70 -10.53 -11.23
N VAL A 151 -9.94 -10.99 -11.01
CA VAL A 151 -10.84 -10.37 -10.01
C VAL A 151 -10.33 -10.61 -8.60
N ALA A 152 -9.91 -11.84 -8.30
CA ALA A 152 -9.31 -12.17 -7.00
C ALA A 152 -7.97 -11.44 -6.81
N ASP A 153 -7.15 -11.32 -7.86
CA ASP A 153 -5.91 -10.53 -7.84
C ASP A 153 -6.18 -9.07 -7.48
N THR A 154 -7.24 -8.48 -8.05
CA THR A 154 -7.68 -7.12 -7.71
C THR A 154 -8.04 -7.02 -6.23
N ILE A 155 -8.81 -7.96 -5.70
CA ILE A 155 -9.20 -7.98 -4.28
C ILE A 155 -7.97 -8.06 -3.39
N LEU A 156 -7.03 -8.94 -3.69
CA LEU A 156 -5.77 -9.07 -2.94
C LEU A 156 -4.96 -7.76 -2.94
N ARG A 157 -4.93 -7.02 -4.07
CA ARG A 157 -4.29 -5.69 -4.13
C ARG A 157 -5.00 -4.65 -3.28
N VAL A 158 -6.33 -4.68 -3.26
CA VAL A 158 -7.14 -3.81 -2.38
C VAL A 158 -6.84 -4.10 -0.91
N GLU A 159 -6.80 -5.37 -0.53
CA GLU A 159 -6.45 -5.81 0.83
C GLU A 159 -5.05 -5.33 1.24
N ALA A 160 -4.07 -5.49 0.35
CA ALA A 160 -2.73 -4.99 0.59
C ALA A 160 -2.69 -3.46 0.78
N ALA A 161 -3.39 -2.70 -0.07
CA ALA A 161 -3.48 -1.25 0.07
C ALA A 161 -4.13 -0.84 1.40
N LEU A 162 -5.18 -1.54 1.83
CA LEU A 162 -5.85 -1.29 3.11
C LEU A 162 -4.93 -1.60 4.30
N THR A 163 -4.27 -2.76 4.31
CA THR A 163 -3.37 -3.17 5.40
C THR A 163 -2.14 -2.27 5.48
N GLN A 164 -1.67 -1.72 4.36
CA GLN A 164 -0.51 -0.83 4.30
C GLN A 164 -0.87 0.65 4.53
N GLY A 165 -2.09 1.09 4.32
CA GLY A 165 -2.45 2.49 4.32
C GLY A 165 -3.37 2.95 5.45
N LEU A 166 -4.15 2.05 6.08
CA LEU A 166 -5.06 2.43 7.18
C LEU A 166 -4.30 2.90 8.43
N PRO A 167 -4.83 3.84 9.21
CA PRO A 167 -4.27 4.18 10.52
C PRO A 167 -4.29 2.95 11.44
N ALA A 168 -3.41 2.90 12.45
CA ALA A 168 -3.28 1.75 13.35
C ALA A 168 -4.60 1.35 14.02
N SER A 169 -5.42 2.35 14.38
CA SER A 169 -6.73 2.16 15.04
C SER A 169 -7.81 1.55 14.13
N GLU A 170 -7.60 1.55 12.80
CA GLU A 170 -8.54 1.00 11.82
C GLU A 170 -8.04 -0.32 11.19
N LEU A 171 -6.84 -0.78 11.56
CA LEU A 171 -6.27 -2.01 11.00
C LEU A 171 -7.06 -3.24 11.45
N PRO A 172 -7.58 -4.05 10.52
CA PRO A 172 -8.14 -5.34 10.89
C PRO A 172 -7.04 -6.35 11.22
N SER A 173 -7.38 -7.40 11.93
CA SER A 173 -6.58 -8.62 11.95
C SER A 173 -6.81 -9.37 10.64
N HIS A 174 -5.80 -9.47 9.78
CA HIS A 174 -5.91 -10.18 8.51
C HIS A 174 -5.90 -11.71 8.75
N PRO A 175 -6.86 -12.49 8.23
CA PRO A 175 -6.98 -13.92 8.58
C PRO A 175 -5.75 -14.75 8.18
N SER A 176 -5.02 -14.39 7.12
CA SER A 176 -3.78 -15.09 6.73
C SER A 176 -2.68 -15.03 7.78
N HIS A 177 -2.82 -14.21 8.86
CA HIS A 177 -1.82 -14.21 9.93
C HIS A 177 -1.69 -15.56 10.63
N VAL A 178 -2.76 -16.36 10.61
CA VAL A 178 -2.78 -17.71 11.20
C VAL A 178 -1.85 -18.65 10.44
N GLU A 179 -1.82 -18.51 9.12
CA GLU A 179 -0.94 -19.25 8.23
C GLU A 179 0.52 -18.76 8.33
N PHE A 180 0.69 -17.44 8.20
CA PHE A 180 2.00 -16.78 8.32
C PHE A 180 1.84 -15.31 8.68
N PRO A 181 2.58 -14.78 9.69
CA PRO A 181 3.69 -15.37 10.46
C PRO A 181 3.29 -16.31 11.61
N GLY A 182 2.01 -16.49 11.87
CA GLY A 182 1.47 -17.38 12.88
C GLY A 182 0.57 -16.68 13.90
N ALA A 183 -0.36 -17.42 14.46
CA ALA A 183 -1.31 -16.91 15.44
C ALA A 183 -0.62 -16.53 16.76
N VAL A 184 -1.07 -15.44 17.37
CA VAL A 184 -0.71 -15.08 18.76
C VAL A 184 -1.72 -15.76 19.70
N PRO A 185 -1.28 -16.49 20.74
CA PRO A 185 -2.21 -17.05 21.71
C PRO A 185 -3.11 -15.98 22.32
N PRO A 186 -4.43 -16.21 22.43
CA PRO A 186 -5.38 -15.18 22.86
C PRO A 186 -5.19 -14.73 24.32
N ASP A 187 -4.55 -15.57 25.15
CA ASP A 187 -4.21 -15.30 26.54
C ASP A 187 -2.82 -14.67 26.72
N SER A 188 -2.13 -14.35 25.63
CA SER A 188 -0.83 -13.65 25.69
C SER A 188 -0.94 -12.33 26.40
N ALA A 189 -0.07 -12.10 27.39
CA ALA A 189 -0.08 -10.89 28.20
C ALA A 189 0.23 -9.64 27.37
N ARG A 190 -0.56 -8.59 27.56
CA ARG A 190 -0.26 -7.24 27.04
C ARG A 190 0.62 -6.52 28.08
N ILE A 191 1.77 -6.01 27.64
CA ILE A 191 2.79 -5.44 28.52
C ILE A 191 3.17 -4.03 28.08
N THR A 192 3.68 -3.24 29.04
CA THR A 192 4.42 -2.00 28.75
C THR A 192 5.89 -2.24 29.03
N LYS A 193 6.76 -1.86 28.11
CA LYS A 193 8.21 -2.07 28.22
C LYS A 193 8.96 -0.82 27.79
N THR A 194 9.93 -0.40 28.58
CA THR A 194 10.93 0.59 28.18
C THR A 194 12.15 -0.14 27.61
N VAL A 195 12.57 0.26 26.40
CA VAL A 195 13.71 -0.33 25.71
C VAL A 195 14.76 0.75 25.49
N SER A 196 16.01 0.47 25.86
CA SER A 196 17.15 1.32 25.52
C SER A 196 17.81 0.79 24.25
N ILE A 197 17.93 1.63 23.24
CA ILE A 197 18.52 1.29 21.95
C ILE A 197 19.66 2.28 21.68
N ASP A 198 20.84 1.74 21.30
CA ASP A 198 21.94 2.57 20.80
C ASP A 198 21.64 2.96 19.36
N GLY A 199 21.38 4.24 19.11
CA GLY A 199 21.07 4.81 17.80
C GLY A 199 22.29 5.07 16.93
N ASN A 200 23.51 4.89 17.43
CA ASN A 200 24.73 5.10 16.65
C ASN A 200 25.02 3.88 15.77
N GLN A 201 24.52 3.91 14.56
CA GLN A 201 24.61 2.78 13.62
C GLN A 201 25.34 3.15 12.35
N SER A 202 26.46 2.50 12.08
CA SER A 202 27.23 2.70 10.84
C SER A 202 26.61 2.02 9.60
N GLY A 203 25.59 1.21 9.79
CA GLY A 203 25.02 0.39 8.74
C GLY A 203 25.87 -0.86 8.41
N LEU A 204 25.39 -1.66 7.47
CA LEU A 204 26.09 -2.83 6.98
C LEU A 204 27.01 -2.45 5.80
N PRO A 205 28.13 -3.14 5.61
CA PRO A 205 28.92 -2.99 4.37
C PRO A 205 28.07 -3.21 3.12
N SER A 206 28.30 -2.42 2.08
CA SER A 206 27.54 -2.44 0.83
C SER A 206 27.52 -3.79 0.08
N ASN A 207 28.45 -4.67 0.41
CA ASN A 207 28.61 -6.00 -0.17
C ASN A 207 28.26 -7.13 0.80
N PHE A 208 27.58 -6.84 1.91
CA PHE A 208 27.23 -7.83 2.91
C PHE A 208 25.87 -8.48 2.57
N GLY A 209 25.90 -9.69 2.06
CA GLY A 209 24.72 -10.47 1.71
C GLY A 209 23.80 -9.74 0.70
N TYR A 210 22.52 -9.71 0.99
CA TYR A 210 21.50 -9.00 0.19
C TYR A 210 21.23 -7.58 0.69
N SER A 211 21.96 -7.10 1.70
CA SER A 211 21.78 -5.78 2.27
C SER A 211 22.46 -4.72 1.41
N SER A 212 21.86 -3.53 1.35
CA SER A 212 22.51 -2.34 0.82
C SER A 212 23.07 -1.48 1.96
N ALA A 213 24.09 -0.68 1.67
CA ALA A 213 24.65 0.28 2.66
C ALA A 213 23.63 1.36 3.09
N ARG A 214 22.52 1.48 2.36
CA ARG A 214 21.43 2.42 2.63
C ARG A 214 20.23 1.79 3.31
N ALA A 215 20.25 0.48 3.56
CA ALA A 215 19.17 -0.20 4.27
C ALA A 215 19.15 0.23 5.74
N HIS A 216 17.99 0.55 6.27
CA HIS A 216 17.82 0.86 7.69
C HIS A 216 18.31 -0.30 8.56
N VAL A 217 19.02 0.05 9.63
CA VAL A 217 19.46 -0.90 10.65
C VAL A 217 18.28 -1.21 11.57
N ARG A 218 17.88 -2.47 11.67
CA ARG A 218 16.73 -2.91 12.44
C ARG A 218 17.15 -3.32 13.85
N MET A 219 16.82 -2.51 14.83
CA MET A 219 17.09 -2.75 16.23
C MET A 219 15.86 -3.36 16.90
N THR A 220 16.00 -4.59 17.38
CA THR A 220 14.86 -5.28 18.02
C THR A 220 14.50 -4.67 19.35
N THR A 221 13.21 -4.51 19.61
CA THR A 221 12.67 -4.10 20.91
C THR A 221 12.41 -5.29 21.84
N GLY A 222 12.39 -6.51 21.29
CA GLY A 222 12.06 -7.73 22.02
C GLY A 222 10.59 -7.79 22.45
N VAL A 223 9.70 -7.06 21.76
CA VAL A 223 8.23 -7.14 21.90
C VAL A 223 7.57 -7.44 20.56
N TYR A 224 6.34 -7.90 20.61
CA TYR A 224 5.55 -8.34 19.45
C TYR A 224 4.20 -7.64 19.46
N ALA A 225 3.74 -7.13 18.32
CA ALA A 225 2.39 -6.62 18.12
C ALA A 225 1.48 -7.77 17.67
N ALA A 226 0.36 -7.97 18.36
CA ALA A 226 -0.64 -8.93 17.89
C ALA A 226 -1.33 -8.42 16.61
N PRO A 227 -1.81 -9.32 15.73
CA PRO A 227 -2.45 -8.96 14.48
C PRO A 227 -3.63 -8.01 14.66
N GLY A 228 -3.61 -6.85 13.99
CA GLY A 228 -4.66 -5.83 14.06
C GLY A 228 -4.75 -5.07 15.39
N GLU A 229 -3.84 -5.30 16.34
CA GLU A 229 -3.85 -4.57 17.62
C GLU A 229 -2.98 -3.30 17.56
N VAL A 230 -3.48 -2.25 18.20
CA VAL A 230 -2.76 -0.99 18.34
C VAL A 230 -1.69 -1.10 19.42
N VAL A 231 -0.50 -0.65 19.11
CA VAL A 231 0.62 -0.48 20.05
C VAL A 231 0.93 1.00 20.19
N SER A 232 0.80 1.54 21.40
CA SER A 232 1.22 2.91 21.70
C SER A 232 2.72 2.96 21.95
N VAL A 233 3.43 3.81 21.21
CA VAL A 233 4.89 3.97 21.29
C VAL A 233 5.22 5.41 21.67
N ARG A 234 6.17 5.57 22.60
CA ARG A 234 6.75 6.88 22.93
C ARG A 234 8.22 6.91 22.54
N ILE A 235 8.57 7.93 21.79
CA ILE A 235 9.89 8.15 21.21
C ILE A 235 10.45 9.48 21.74
N PRO A 236 11.74 9.57 22.11
CA PRO A 236 12.34 10.85 22.47
C PRO A 236 12.31 11.86 21.32
N ASN A 237 12.10 13.13 21.64
CA ASN A 237 11.97 14.22 20.65
C ASN A 237 13.15 14.29 19.65
N HIS A 238 14.38 14.00 20.07
CA HIS A 238 15.54 14.05 19.18
C HIS A 238 15.54 12.97 18.07
N VAL A 239 14.66 11.97 18.16
CA VAL A 239 14.48 10.92 17.14
C VAL A 239 13.37 11.26 16.15
N VAL A 240 12.46 12.19 16.51
CA VAL A 240 11.39 12.66 15.62
C VAL A 240 12.01 13.34 14.39
N ASP A 241 11.44 13.07 13.22
CA ASP A 241 11.90 13.57 11.92
C ASP A 241 13.36 13.24 11.55
N SER A 242 13.95 12.23 12.20
CA SER A 242 15.33 11.79 11.92
C SER A 242 15.45 10.78 10.77
N GLY A 243 14.37 10.47 10.06
CA GLY A 243 14.32 9.38 9.08
C GLY A 243 14.21 7.99 9.71
N THR A 244 13.94 7.92 11.01
CA THR A 244 13.74 6.66 11.74
C THR A 244 12.31 6.16 11.55
N TYR A 245 12.16 4.82 11.52
CA TYR A 245 10.86 4.17 11.43
C TYR A 245 10.65 3.19 12.58
N ILE A 246 9.39 3.00 12.96
CA ILE A 246 8.96 1.82 13.70
C ILE A 246 8.50 0.79 12.67
N LEU A 247 9.18 -0.35 12.64
CA LEU A 247 8.83 -1.48 11.77
C LEU A 247 8.10 -2.53 12.60
N VAL A 248 6.91 -2.93 12.14
CA VAL A 248 6.14 -4.04 12.73
C VAL A 248 6.10 -5.18 11.71
N GLY A 249 6.75 -6.29 12.04
CA GLY A 249 6.96 -7.43 11.13
C GLY A 249 8.42 -7.53 10.68
N ALA A 250 8.91 -8.75 10.53
CA ALA A 250 10.32 -9.02 10.19
C ALA A 250 10.53 -9.29 8.70
N HIS A 251 9.49 -9.73 8.00
CA HIS A 251 9.54 -10.20 6.62
C HIS A 251 9.19 -9.07 5.64
N SER A 252 10.18 -8.28 5.31
CA SER A 252 10.04 -7.08 4.48
C SER A 252 10.33 -7.30 2.98
N ASP A 253 10.39 -8.54 2.56
CA ASP A 253 10.43 -8.92 1.15
C ASP A 253 9.01 -8.91 0.57
N SER A 254 8.79 -8.16 -0.49
CA SER A 254 7.54 -8.15 -1.24
C SER A 254 7.48 -9.32 -2.23
N LEU A 255 6.35 -10.01 -2.29
CA LEU A 255 6.16 -11.16 -3.17
C LEU A 255 5.36 -10.86 -4.44
N TRP A 256 4.98 -9.61 -4.70
CA TRP A 256 4.17 -9.24 -5.87
C TRP A 256 4.76 -9.62 -7.23
N GLY A 257 6.06 -9.90 -7.29
CA GLY A 257 6.73 -10.36 -8.52
C GLY A 257 6.78 -11.88 -8.68
N LYS A 258 6.01 -12.64 -7.88
CA LYS A 258 5.96 -14.11 -7.96
C LYS A 258 4.69 -14.56 -8.65
N ASP A 259 4.79 -15.62 -9.44
CA ASP A 259 3.65 -16.26 -10.10
C ASP A 259 2.78 -17.01 -9.08
N GLN A 260 3.40 -17.52 -8.01
CA GLN A 260 2.72 -18.20 -6.91
C GLN A 260 3.10 -17.59 -5.56
N LEU A 261 2.09 -17.29 -4.74
CA LEU A 261 2.25 -16.75 -3.40
C LEU A 261 2.04 -17.86 -2.37
N HIS A 262 3.02 -18.06 -1.49
CA HIS A 262 2.94 -18.99 -0.36
C HIS A 262 2.70 -18.29 0.99
N ARG A 263 2.45 -17.00 0.97
CA ARG A 263 1.97 -16.13 2.04
C ARG A 263 1.46 -14.83 1.42
N HIS A 264 0.78 -14.01 2.21
CA HIS A 264 0.40 -12.67 1.75
C HIS A 264 1.64 -11.87 1.27
N PRO A 265 1.53 -11.13 0.16
CA PRO A 265 2.71 -10.52 -0.50
C PRO A 265 3.48 -9.54 0.39
N ASP A 266 2.80 -8.71 1.15
CA ASP A 266 3.38 -7.72 2.06
C ASP A 266 2.80 -7.90 3.46
N ILE A 267 3.65 -8.27 4.42
CA ILE A 267 3.24 -8.61 5.79
C ILE A 267 4.01 -7.84 6.87
N ASP A 268 4.83 -6.88 6.47
CA ASP A 268 5.46 -5.91 7.37
C ASP A 268 4.82 -4.54 7.22
N ARG A 269 5.05 -3.66 8.17
CA ARG A 269 4.58 -2.29 8.09
C ARG A 269 5.55 -1.30 8.70
N TRP A 270 5.80 -0.22 7.99
CA TRP A 270 6.74 0.84 8.35
C TRP A 270 5.97 2.11 8.73
N TRP A 271 6.26 2.63 9.94
CA TRP A 271 5.68 3.85 10.47
C TRP A 271 6.77 4.87 10.64
N LEU A 272 6.74 5.96 9.87
CA LEU A 272 7.68 7.06 10.02
C LEU A 272 7.53 7.68 11.41
N VAL A 273 8.65 7.93 12.09
CA VAL A 273 8.65 8.60 13.39
C VAL A 273 8.58 10.12 13.15
N ASP A 274 7.38 10.66 13.14
CA ASP A 274 7.06 12.08 12.94
C ASP A 274 6.46 12.75 14.18
N GLU A 275 6.17 11.99 15.25
CA GLU A 275 5.67 12.46 16.52
C GLU A 275 6.31 11.72 17.70
N GLU A 276 6.34 12.35 18.91
CA GLU A 276 6.84 11.73 20.13
C GLU A 276 5.94 10.60 20.66
N SER A 277 4.66 10.61 20.30
CA SER A 277 3.68 9.63 20.75
C SER A 277 2.90 9.14 19.56
N MET A 278 3.08 7.89 19.20
CA MET A 278 2.51 7.28 18.00
C MET A 278 1.69 6.05 18.35
N GLU A 279 0.71 5.77 17.52
CA GLU A 279 0.02 4.48 17.45
C GLU A 279 0.50 3.72 16.22
N VAL A 280 0.97 2.51 16.42
CA VAL A 280 1.45 1.64 15.35
C VAL A 280 0.78 0.28 15.43
N GLY A 281 0.78 -0.46 14.35
CA GLY A 281 0.21 -1.79 14.28
C GLY A 281 0.51 -2.46 12.94
N ASN A 282 0.07 -3.71 12.80
CA ASN A 282 0.15 -4.45 11.55
C ASN A 282 -0.99 -5.46 11.51
N ALA A 283 -1.68 -5.57 10.39
CA ALA A 283 -2.78 -6.51 10.18
C ALA A 283 -2.36 -7.99 10.39
N PHE A 284 -1.09 -8.30 10.14
CA PHE A 284 -0.50 -9.63 10.32
C PHE A 284 0.22 -9.79 11.67
N GLY A 285 0.31 -8.71 12.45
CA GLY A 285 1.15 -8.68 13.64
C GLY A 285 2.64 -8.70 13.31
N GLY A 286 3.49 -8.89 14.32
CA GLY A 286 4.92 -9.01 14.10
C GLY A 286 5.79 -8.48 15.22
N ALA A 287 7.06 -8.86 15.20
CA ALA A 287 8.08 -8.29 16.08
C ALA A 287 8.27 -6.80 15.76
N ILE A 288 8.47 -6.00 16.80
CA ILE A 288 8.64 -4.55 16.67
C ILE A 288 10.12 -4.20 16.66
N TYR A 289 10.52 -3.40 15.70
CA TYR A 289 11.87 -2.89 15.52
C TYR A 289 11.88 -1.37 15.47
N LEU A 290 12.96 -0.77 15.95
CA LEU A 290 13.34 0.57 15.56
C LEU A 290 14.26 0.45 14.34
N ALA A 291 13.87 1.01 13.22
CA ALA A 291 14.62 0.97 11.96
C ALA A 291 15.30 2.33 11.77
N ILE A 292 16.62 2.35 11.96
CA ILE A 292 17.44 3.55 12.04
C ILE A 292 18.21 3.74 10.73
N GLU A 293 18.24 4.96 10.23
CA GLU A 293 19.01 5.28 9.03
C GLU A 293 20.52 5.09 9.29
N PRO A 294 21.25 4.41 8.38
CA PRO A 294 22.69 4.23 8.51
C PRO A 294 23.43 5.56 8.58
N GLY A 295 24.38 5.65 9.52
CA GLY A 295 25.15 6.86 9.76
C GLY A 295 24.48 7.86 10.71
N SER A 296 23.31 7.53 11.24
CA SER A 296 22.68 8.33 12.30
C SER A 296 23.50 8.29 13.60
N SER A 297 23.45 9.38 14.32
CA SER A 297 23.99 9.53 15.69
C SER A 297 22.86 9.93 16.63
N LEU A 298 21.97 8.99 16.92
CA LEU A 298 20.76 9.17 17.74
C LEU A 298 21.00 8.72 19.19
#